data_c69ae86246fcaf7e855e5a24e5e31f10
#
_entry.id   c69ae86246fcaf7e855e5a24e5e31f10
#
_cell.length_a   1.000
_cell.length_b   1.000
_cell.length_c   1.000
_cell.angle_alpha   90.00
_cell.angle_beta   90.00
_cell.angle_gamma   90.00
#
_symmetry.space_group_name_H-M   'P 1'
#
loop_
_entity.id
_entity.type
_entity.pdbx_description
1 polymer ?
#
loop_
_entity_poly.entity_id
_entity_poly.type
_entity_poly.pdbx_seq_one_letter_code
_entity_poly.pdbx_strand_id
1 'polypeptide(L)'
;MLDEVVTDIVARTPVSGGTVDILMYHSIANAPGPTSIAPRQFEAQMSALASSGITLLRMDDVPGHLATGHGRAVAITFDDGFRDFADVAWPVLRSLNLPAMVYLPTDCIDGAENWKGAHRPPRPLMSWEEVRRLASEGVDFGNHTAAHSDLSLLNINQVAEETERACLRMQAEIGFRPVHFAPPYGRSSCDARKVIARHHKTSVGTELATARASSDPHNLPRIEMFYFNNMRHWHAHLDGRGANYLRLRRVIRHVRESFL
;
A
#
# COMPACT_ATOMS: atom_id res chain seq x y z
N MET A 1 -30.87 -8.05 -56.06
CA MET A 1 -30.56 -6.94 -55.15
C MET A 1 -30.31 -7.57 -53.79
N LEU A 2 -29.08 -7.77 -53.51
CA LEU A 2 -28.61 -8.34 -52.23
C LEU A 2 -28.08 -7.16 -51.42
N ASP A 3 -28.81 -6.80 -50.34
CA ASP A 3 -28.37 -5.76 -49.39
C ASP A 3 -27.21 -6.27 -48.61
N GLU A 4 -26.06 -5.60 -48.76
CA GLU A 4 -24.88 -5.78 -47.91
C GLU A 4 -25.12 -5.19 -46.52
N VAL A 5 -25.24 -6.08 -45.53
CA VAL A 5 -25.17 -5.69 -44.12
C VAL A 5 -23.71 -5.53 -43.81
N VAL A 6 -23.21 -4.30 -43.84
CA VAL A 6 -21.89 -3.93 -43.32
C VAL A 6 -21.96 -3.92 -41.79
N THR A 7 -21.49 -4.98 -41.16
CA THR A 7 -21.33 -5.04 -39.70
C THR A 7 -20.07 -4.26 -39.34
N ASP A 8 -20.23 -3.02 -38.86
CA ASP A 8 -19.17 -2.21 -38.26
C ASP A 8 -18.68 -2.90 -36.96
N ILE A 9 -17.67 -3.73 -37.11
CA ILE A 9 -16.87 -4.19 -35.96
C ILE A 9 -15.97 -3.03 -35.57
N VAL A 10 -16.49 -2.14 -34.71
CA VAL A 10 -15.66 -1.18 -33.99
C VAL A 10 -14.72 -1.99 -33.11
N ALA A 11 -13.51 -2.21 -33.59
CA ALA A 11 -12.40 -2.73 -32.80
C ALA A 11 -12.21 -1.77 -31.61
N ARG A 12 -12.70 -2.16 -30.41
CA ARG A 12 -12.34 -1.49 -29.16
C ARG A 12 -10.85 -1.66 -29.01
N THR A 13 -10.08 -0.66 -29.37
CA THR A 13 -8.69 -0.50 -28.94
C THR A 13 -8.70 -0.64 -27.41
N PRO A 14 -7.91 -1.56 -26.82
CA PRO A 14 -7.84 -1.64 -25.38
C PRO A 14 -7.33 -0.27 -24.90
N VAL A 15 -8.13 0.44 -24.12
CA VAL A 15 -7.68 1.62 -23.41
C VAL A 15 -6.56 1.15 -22.49
N SER A 16 -5.31 1.39 -22.91
CA SER A 16 -4.15 1.05 -22.10
C SER A 16 -4.08 2.08 -20.97
N GLY A 17 -4.82 1.83 -19.89
CA GLY A 17 -4.68 2.59 -18.66
C GLY A 17 -3.24 2.53 -18.16
N GLY A 18 -2.86 3.47 -17.31
CA GLY A 18 -1.54 3.47 -16.67
C GLY A 18 -1.33 2.23 -15.79
N THR A 19 -0.12 2.05 -15.35
CA THR A 19 0.23 1.03 -14.35
C THR A 19 0.82 1.70 -13.12
N VAL A 20 0.56 1.14 -11.94
CA VAL A 20 1.07 1.70 -10.68
C VAL A 20 1.77 0.61 -9.88
N ASP A 21 3.02 0.86 -9.52
CA ASP A 21 3.71 0.08 -8.49
C ASP A 21 3.42 0.71 -7.14
N ILE A 22 2.55 0.10 -6.36
CA ILE A 22 2.24 0.54 -5.00
C ILE A 22 3.26 -0.12 -4.07
N LEU A 23 4.22 0.66 -3.58
CA LEU A 23 5.30 0.15 -2.72
C LEU A 23 4.77 -0.06 -1.30
N MET A 24 5.10 -1.20 -0.70
CA MET A 24 4.71 -1.55 0.66
C MET A 24 5.95 -1.60 1.57
N TYR A 25 5.95 -0.73 2.56
CA TYR A 25 6.88 -0.68 3.68
C TYR A 25 6.14 -0.88 5.00
N HIS A 26 6.88 -1.10 6.07
CA HIS A 26 6.39 -1.07 7.44
C HIS A 26 7.37 -0.25 8.30
N SER A 27 8.34 -0.88 8.96
CA SER A 27 9.33 -0.23 9.82
C SER A 27 10.63 0.09 9.06
N ILE A 28 11.22 1.25 9.31
CA ILE A 28 12.53 1.66 8.77
C ILE A 28 13.56 1.62 9.87
N ALA A 29 13.99 0.41 10.20
CA ALA A 29 14.89 0.13 11.31
C ALA A 29 15.89 -1.00 11.00
N ASN A 30 17.00 -1.05 11.74
CA ASN A 30 17.92 -2.19 11.71
C ASN A 30 17.38 -3.33 12.59
N ALA A 31 16.24 -3.89 12.19
CA ALA A 31 15.58 -4.99 12.86
C ALA A 31 15.48 -6.20 11.92
N PRO A 32 15.44 -7.44 12.44
CA PRO A 32 15.30 -8.62 11.62
C PRO A 32 13.89 -8.76 11.06
N GLY A 33 13.75 -9.55 9.99
CA GLY A 33 12.45 -9.92 9.41
C GLY A 33 12.01 -9.06 8.22
N PRO A 34 10.96 -9.48 7.52
CA PRO A 34 10.53 -8.89 6.25
C PRO A 34 9.81 -7.55 6.43
N THR A 35 9.36 -7.21 7.63
CA THR A 35 8.68 -5.95 7.94
C THR A 35 9.63 -4.83 8.35
N SER A 36 10.95 -5.00 8.19
CA SER A 36 11.93 -3.97 8.49
C SER A 36 12.91 -3.78 7.34
N ILE A 37 13.15 -2.52 6.99
CA ILE A 37 14.16 -2.11 6.01
C ILE A 37 15.17 -1.21 6.73
N ALA A 38 16.46 -1.47 6.55
CA ALA A 38 17.50 -0.65 7.16
C ALA A 38 17.43 0.80 6.66
N PRO A 39 17.64 1.82 7.52
CA PRO A 39 17.55 3.24 7.13
C PRO A 39 18.36 3.61 5.89
N ARG A 40 19.62 3.17 5.81
CA ARG A 40 20.48 3.42 4.63
C ARG A 40 19.94 2.78 3.35
N GLN A 41 19.32 1.61 3.49
CA GLN A 41 18.70 0.92 2.35
C GLN A 41 17.47 1.67 1.85
N PHE A 42 16.62 2.13 2.76
CA PHE A 42 15.45 2.95 2.45
C PHE A 42 15.86 4.25 1.75
N GLU A 43 16.83 4.98 2.30
CA GLU A 43 17.35 6.22 1.69
C GLU A 43 17.87 5.98 0.26
N ALA A 44 18.63 4.90 0.05
CA ALA A 44 19.11 4.54 -1.29
C ALA A 44 17.97 4.20 -2.25
N GLN A 45 16.93 3.48 -1.78
CA GLN A 45 15.76 3.15 -2.57
C GLN A 45 14.97 4.41 -2.97
N MET A 46 14.77 5.35 -2.04
CA MET A 46 14.04 6.60 -2.31
C MET A 46 14.83 7.55 -3.19
N SER A 47 16.14 7.67 -3.00
CA SER A 47 17.02 8.47 -3.86
C SER A 47 17.02 7.97 -5.31
N ALA A 48 17.10 6.64 -5.49
CA ALA A 48 17.02 6.02 -6.82
C ALA A 48 15.64 6.27 -7.47
N LEU A 49 14.55 6.16 -6.69
CA LEU A 49 13.20 6.43 -7.16
C LEU A 49 13.03 7.90 -7.58
N ALA A 50 13.46 8.86 -6.76
CA ALA A 50 13.39 10.28 -7.07
C ALA A 50 14.15 10.65 -8.34
N SER A 51 15.27 9.95 -8.62
CA SER A 51 16.10 10.18 -9.80
C SER A 51 15.63 9.42 -11.04
N SER A 52 14.62 8.56 -10.94
CA SER A 52 14.21 7.66 -12.03
C SER A 52 13.37 8.32 -13.12
N GLY A 53 12.79 9.49 -12.85
CA GLY A 53 11.83 10.14 -13.73
C GLY A 53 10.45 9.48 -13.80
N ILE A 54 10.18 8.45 -12.98
CA ILE A 54 8.87 7.80 -12.90
C ILE A 54 7.89 8.74 -12.17
N THR A 55 6.67 8.81 -12.66
CA THR A 55 5.61 9.62 -12.03
C THR A 55 5.30 9.12 -10.62
N LEU A 56 5.32 10.04 -9.64
CA LEU A 56 4.94 9.77 -8.25
C LEU A 56 3.48 10.17 -8.04
N LEU A 57 2.69 9.29 -7.43
CA LEU A 57 1.26 9.52 -7.16
C LEU A 57 0.98 9.47 -5.66
N ARG A 58 0.02 10.30 -5.24
CA ARG A 58 -0.71 10.07 -3.99
C ARG A 58 -1.69 8.92 -4.20
N MET A 59 -2.11 8.24 -3.13
CA MET A 59 -3.08 7.14 -3.26
C MET A 59 -4.44 7.60 -3.84
N ASP A 60 -4.82 8.85 -3.62
CA ASP A 60 -6.04 9.43 -4.21
C ASP A 60 -6.00 9.48 -5.75
N ASP A 61 -4.81 9.61 -6.35
CA ASP A 61 -4.62 9.71 -7.81
C ASP A 61 -4.51 8.35 -8.49
N VAL A 62 -4.25 7.28 -7.72
CA VAL A 62 -4.05 5.92 -8.24
C VAL A 62 -5.24 5.44 -9.09
N PRO A 63 -6.52 5.54 -8.65
CA PRO A 63 -7.65 5.09 -9.47
C PRO A 63 -7.75 5.82 -10.82
N GLY A 64 -7.55 7.13 -10.82
CA GLY A 64 -7.57 7.94 -12.05
C GLY A 64 -6.46 7.55 -13.01
N HIS A 65 -5.23 7.36 -12.51
CA HIS A 65 -4.10 6.94 -13.33
C HIS A 65 -4.30 5.52 -13.91
N LEU A 66 -4.84 4.58 -13.13
CA LEU A 66 -5.15 3.25 -13.61
C LEU A 66 -6.22 3.25 -14.72
N ALA A 67 -7.21 4.14 -14.62
CA ALA A 67 -8.32 4.21 -15.58
C ALA A 67 -7.94 4.91 -16.90
N THR A 68 -7.26 6.05 -16.82
CA THR A 68 -7.03 6.95 -17.97
C THR A 68 -5.59 7.42 -18.13
N GLY A 69 -4.72 7.14 -17.17
CA GLY A 69 -3.31 7.53 -17.22
C GLY A 69 -2.52 6.77 -18.27
N HIS A 70 -1.31 7.23 -18.50
CA HIS A 70 -0.37 6.61 -19.41
C HIS A 70 0.96 6.30 -18.73
N GLY A 71 1.57 5.20 -19.14
CA GLY A 71 2.87 4.80 -18.63
C GLY A 71 2.80 4.24 -17.20
N ARG A 72 3.95 4.26 -16.56
CA ARG A 72 4.19 3.69 -15.24
C ARG A 72 4.26 4.78 -14.19
N ALA A 73 3.63 4.55 -13.05
CA ALA A 73 3.71 5.42 -11.88
C ALA A 73 4.03 4.61 -10.61
N VAL A 74 4.38 5.31 -9.55
CA VAL A 74 4.68 4.74 -8.23
C VAL A 74 3.89 5.47 -7.16
N ALA A 75 3.31 4.73 -6.21
CA ALA A 75 2.77 5.25 -4.95
C ALA A 75 3.52 4.59 -3.78
N ILE A 76 3.79 5.34 -2.71
CA ILE A 76 4.55 4.86 -1.56
C ILE A 76 3.59 4.67 -0.38
N THR A 77 3.53 3.45 0.18
CA THR A 77 2.67 3.14 1.31
C THR A 77 3.46 2.50 2.46
N PHE A 78 3.03 2.80 3.68
CA PHE A 78 3.52 2.21 4.92
C PHE A 78 2.35 1.63 5.70
N ASP A 79 2.53 0.45 6.27
CA ASP A 79 1.55 -0.17 7.15
C ASP A 79 1.97 0.01 8.62
N ASP A 80 1.04 -0.22 9.55
CA ASP A 80 1.21 -0.32 11.00
C ASP A 80 1.46 1.00 11.75
N GLY A 81 1.94 2.04 11.11
CA GLY A 81 2.19 3.32 11.78
C GLY A 81 3.36 3.29 12.77
N PHE A 82 4.44 2.54 12.48
CA PHE A 82 5.64 2.51 13.30
C PHE A 82 6.25 3.91 13.49
N ARG A 83 6.79 4.18 14.68
CA ARG A 83 7.35 5.47 15.04
C ARG A 83 8.54 5.85 14.17
N ASP A 84 9.30 4.88 13.70
CA ASP A 84 10.44 5.11 12.80
C ASP A 84 10.00 5.69 11.44
N PHE A 85 8.71 5.64 11.07
CA PHE A 85 8.21 6.45 9.95
C PHE A 85 8.42 7.94 10.22
N ALA A 86 8.02 8.43 11.40
CA ALA A 86 8.17 9.84 11.77
C ALA A 86 9.63 10.26 11.94
N ASP A 87 10.43 9.38 12.55
CA ASP A 87 11.81 9.69 12.96
C ASP A 87 12.82 9.50 11.82
N VAL A 88 12.56 8.57 10.88
CA VAL A 88 13.54 8.15 9.86
C VAL A 88 12.99 8.29 8.44
N ALA A 89 11.80 7.70 8.16
CA ALA A 89 11.29 7.66 6.79
C ALA A 89 10.85 9.03 6.29
N TRP A 90 10.06 9.75 7.07
CA TRP A 90 9.50 11.04 6.65
C TRP A 90 10.55 12.12 6.36
N PRO A 91 11.60 12.32 7.16
CA PRO A 91 12.68 13.25 6.80
C PRO A 91 13.28 12.99 5.42
N VAL A 92 13.49 11.72 5.04
CA VAL A 92 14.01 11.34 3.72
C VAL A 92 12.99 11.65 2.63
N LEU A 93 11.73 11.19 2.80
CA LEU A 93 10.66 11.41 1.83
C LEU A 93 10.42 12.90 1.58
N ARG A 94 10.35 13.69 2.65
CA ARG A 94 10.15 15.14 2.59
C ARG A 94 11.29 15.84 1.84
N SER A 95 12.55 15.47 2.10
CA SER A 95 13.71 16.06 1.42
C SER A 95 13.73 15.80 -0.09
N LEU A 96 13.11 14.71 -0.52
CA LEU A 96 12.99 14.29 -1.92
C LEU A 96 11.64 14.65 -2.56
N ASN A 97 10.75 15.34 -1.85
CA ASN A 97 9.37 15.67 -2.26
C ASN A 97 8.56 14.42 -2.68
N LEU A 98 8.72 13.31 -1.98
CA LEU A 98 8.01 12.07 -2.24
C LEU A 98 6.77 11.97 -1.34
N PRO A 99 5.54 11.87 -1.91
CA PRO A 99 4.33 11.68 -1.13
C PRO A 99 4.30 10.27 -0.54
N ALA A 100 3.65 10.12 0.61
CA ALA A 100 3.45 8.81 1.25
C ALA A 100 2.08 8.71 1.91
N MET A 101 1.55 7.49 1.93
CA MET A 101 0.37 7.06 2.67
C MET A 101 0.79 6.15 3.82
N VAL A 102 0.27 6.40 5.04
CA VAL A 102 0.48 5.52 6.20
C VAL A 102 -0.86 4.97 6.65
N TYR A 103 -1.00 3.65 6.70
CA TYR A 103 -2.19 2.96 7.19
C TYR A 103 -2.06 2.70 8.69
N LEU A 104 -3.01 3.22 9.50
CA LEU A 104 -2.93 3.24 10.96
C LEU A 104 -3.90 2.25 11.63
N PRO A 105 -3.41 1.36 12.51
CA PRO A 105 -4.22 0.61 13.45
C PRO A 105 -4.53 1.51 14.67
N THR A 106 -5.70 2.14 14.66
CA THR A 106 -5.97 3.36 15.45
C THR A 106 -5.99 3.16 16.97
N ASP A 107 -6.33 1.97 17.47
CA ASP A 107 -6.29 1.66 18.90
C ASP A 107 -4.88 1.32 19.40
N CYS A 108 -3.94 1.08 18.47
CA CYS A 108 -2.55 0.74 18.79
C CYS A 108 -1.64 1.98 18.81
N ILE A 109 -2.09 3.10 18.27
CA ILE A 109 -1.37 4.38 18.28
C ILE A 109 -1.18 4.84 19.74
N ASP A 110 -0.10 5.52 20.04
CA ASP A 110 0.45 5.82 21.39
C ASP A 110 1.02 4.60 22.14
N GLY A 111 1.11 3.44 21.47
CA GLY A 111 1.57 2.19 22.06
C GLY A 111 2.71 1.54 21.27
N ALA A 112 2.66 0.23 21.21
CA ALA A 112 3.60 -0.58 20.46
C ALA A 112 2.87 -1.74 19.79
N GLU A 113 3.53 -2.38 18.79
CA GLU A 113 2.97 -3.56 18.15
C GLU A 113 2.63 -4.65 19.19
N ASN A 114 1.40 -5.14 19.15
CA ASN A 114 0.89 -6.14 20.11
C ASN A 114 0.16 -7.30 19.43
N TRP A 115 0.32 -7.45 18.13
CA TRP A 115 -0.34 -8.45 17.31
C TRP A 115 0.52 -9.68 17.01
N LYS A 116 -0.04 -10.66 16.35
CA LYS A 116 0.67 -11.87 15.94
C LYS A 116 1.85 -11.54 15.01
N GLY A 117 3.05 -11.97 15.39
CA GLY A 117 4.28 -11.68 14.65
C GLY A 117 5.01 -10.42 15.11
N ALA A 118 4.53 -9.73 16.16
CA ALA A 118 5.22 -8.62 16.79
C ALA A 118 6.64 -9.00 17.24
N HIS A 119 7.55 -8.04 17.15
CA HIS A 119 8.96 -8.22 17.60
C HIS A 119 9.07 -8.34 19.13
N ARG A 120 10.21 -8.77 19.58
CA ARG A 120 10.56 -8.78 21.00
C ARG A 120 11.94 -8.13 21.20
N PRO A 121 12.03 -6.96 21.86
CA PRO A 121 10.89 -6.16 22.39
C PRO A 121 9.97 -5.62 21.28
N PRO A 122 8.70 -5.31 21.59
CA PRO A 122 7.75 -4.71 20.63
C PRO A 122 8.25 -3.37 20.11
N ARG A 123 8.06 -3.11 18.82
CA ARG A 123 8.43 -1.83 18.20
C ARG A 123 7.37 -0.77 18.54
N PRO A 124 7.79 0.47 18.89
CA PRO A 124 6.86 1.55 19.18
C PRO A 124 6.11 2.01 17.93
N LEU A 125 4.86 2.41 18.11
CA LEU A 125 4.06 3.10 17.10
C LEU A 125 4.10 4.61 17.35
N MET A 126 3.70 5.40 16.34
CA MET A 126 3.57 6.85 16.47
C MET A 126 2.59 7.21 17.56
N SER A 127 2.75 8.38 18.16
CA SER A 127 1.72 9.03 18.97
C SER A 127 0.71 9.76 18.07
N TRP A 128 -0.50 10.02 18.59
CA TRP A 128 -1.46 10.86 17.88
C TRP A 128 -0.95 12.29 17.69
N GLU A 129 -0.07 12.79 18.56
CA GLU A 129 0.61 14.07 18.36
C GLU A 129 1.50 14.04 17.12
N GLU A 130 2.32 12.97 16.96
CA GLU A 130 3.15 12.76 15.76
C GLU A 130 2.29 12.62 14.51
N VAL A 131 1.18 11.88 14.57
CA VAL A 131 0.24 11.72 13.45
C VAL A 131 -0.37 13.07 13.03
N ARG A 132 -0.84 13.89 13.99
CA ARG A 132 -1.39 15.23 13.70
C ARG A 132 -0.34 16.13 13.06
N ARG A 133 0.88 16.14 13.59
CA ARG A 133 2.00 16.91 13.01
C ARG A 133 2.28 16.46 11.58
N LEU A 134 2.43 15.18 11.34
CA LEU A 134 2.71 14.62 10.01
C LEU A 134 1.58 14.89 9.01
N ALA A 135 0.32 14.83 9.43
CA ALA A 135 -0.83 15.21 8.60
C ALA A 135 -0.75 16.68 8.17
N SER A 136 -0.37 17.58 9.09
CA SER A 136 -0.16 19.00 8.77
C SER A 136 1.04 19.26 7.84
N GLU A 137 2.00 18.34 7.81
CA GLU A 137 3.17 18.36 6.92
C GLU A 137 2.89 17.71 5.54
N GLY A 138 1.69 17.14 5.32
CA GLY A 138 1.25 16.62 4.04
C GLY A 138 1.35 15.09 3.88
N VAL A 139 1.58 14.33 4.96
CA VAL A 139 1.47 12.88 4.95
C VAL A 139 -0.01 12.48 4.86
N ASP A 140 -0.32 11.52 3.99
CA ASP A 140 -1.65 10.91 3.92
C ASP A 140 -1.79 9.78 4.93
N PHE A 141 -2.98 9.65 5.51
CA PHE A 141 -3.29 8.57 6.44
C PHE A 141 -4.49 7.76 5.99
N GLY A 142 -4.36 6.44 6.04
CA GLY A 142 -5.36 5.44 5.68
C GLY A 142 -5.73 4.55 6.85
N ASN A 143 -6.80 3.78 6.68
CA ASN A 143 -7.35 2.89 7.69
C ASN A 143 -6.65 1.53 7.65
N HIS A 144 -6.17 1.06 8.82
CA HIS A 144 -5.60 -0.28 9.02
C HIS A 144 -6.35 -1.06 10.10
N THR A 145 -7.68 -0.92 10.16
CA THR A 145 -8.59 -1.35 11.25
C THR A 145 -8.34 -0.60 12.57
N ALA A 146 -9.17 -0.85 13.57
CA ALA A 146 -8.95 -0.27 14.89
C ALA A 146 -7.83 -1.01 15.64
N ALA A 147 -7.95 -2.33 15.79
CA ALA A 147 -7.09 -3.13 16.65
C ALA A 147 -6.08 -4.01 15.89
N HIS A 148 -5.76 -3.71 14.62
CA HIS A 148 -4.92 -4.54 13.75
C HIS A 148 -5.46 -5.97 13.62
N SER A 149 -6.78 -6.12 13.51
CA SER A 149 -7.48 -7.40 13.50
C SER A 149 -7.33 -8.13 12.15
N ASP A 150 -7.09 -9.44 12.20
CA ASP A 150 -7.14 -10.31 11.01
C ASP A 150 -8.59 -10.45 10.53
N LEU A 151 -8.97 -9.74 9.47
CA LEU A 151 -10.34 -9.68 8.95
C LEU A 151 -10.84 -11.04 8.42
N SER A 152 -9.96 -11.99 8.15
CA SER A 152 -10.35 -13.35 7.75
C SER A 152 -10.94 -14.18 8.88
N LEU A 153 -10.73 -13.76 10.13
CA LEU A 153 -11.22 -14.40 11.34
C LEU A 153 -12.49 -13.74 11.91
N LEU A 154 -12.92 -12.62 11.33
CA LEU A 154 -14.05 -11.83 11.81
C LEU A 154 -15.32 -12.10 10.99
N ASN A 155 -16.47 -12.06 11.65
CA ASN A 155 -17.74 -11.98 10.95
C ASN A 155 -17.96 -10.57 10.38
N ILE A 156 -18.95 -10.43 9.50
CA ILE A 156 -19.16 -9.22 8.72
C ILE A 156 -19.51 -7.97 9.59
N ASN A 157 -20.18 -8.17 10.71
CA ASN A 157 -20.51 -7.08 11.63
C ASN A 157 -19.24 -6.60 12.38
N GLN A 158 -18.39 -7.52 12.79
CA GLN A 158 -17.10 -7.21 13.40
C GLN A 158 -16.16 -6.49 12.42
N VAL A 159 -16.14 -6.89 11.12
CA VAL A 159 -15.40 -6.17 10.09
C VAL A 159 -15.91 -4.73 9.96
N ALA A 160 -17.23 -4.52 9.95
CA ALA A 160 -17.83 -3.19 9.88
C ALA A 160 -17.47 -2.34 11.12
N GLU A 161 -17.54 -2.94 12.31
CA GLU A 161 -17.18 -2.27 13.58
C GLU A 161 -15.70 -1.85 13.60
N GLU A 162 -14.78 -2.76 13.29
CA GLU A 162 -13.34 -2.48 13.22
C GLU A 162 -13.02 -1.35 12.25
N THR A 163 -13.65 -1.39 11.08
CA THR A 163 -13.46 -0.39 10.04
C THR A 163 -14.01 0.97 10.44
N GLU A 164 -15.24 1.02 10.96
CA GLU A 164 -15.91 2.26 11.34
C GLU A 164 -15.27 2.91 12.58
N ARG A 165 -14.90 2.12 13.59
CA ARG A 165 -14.21 2.61 14.78
C ARG A 165 -12.90 3.31 14.42
N ALA A 166 -12.10 2.72 13.52
CA ALA A 166 -10.90 3.36 13.01
C ALA A 166 -11.19 4.67 12.28
N CYS A 167 -12.22 4.71 11.41
CA CYS A 167 -12.61 5.93 10.72
C CYS A 167 -13.01 7.05 11.68
N LEU A 168 -13.82 6.74 12.70
CA LEU A 168 -14.27 7.72 13.71
C LEU A 168 -13.09 8.23 14.54
N ARG A 169 -12.17 7.34 14.92
CA ARG A 169 -10.97 7.74 15.65
C ARG A 169 -10.11 8.69 14.83
N MET A 170 -9.82 8.37 13.57
CA MET A 170 -9.03 9.25 12.70
C MET A 170 -9.73 10.59 12.48
N GLN A 171 -11.06 10.61 12.28
CA GLN A 171 -11.81 11.86 12.14
C GLN A 171 -11.70 12.73 13.40
N ALA A 172 -11.74 12.13 14.59
CA ALA A 172 -11.58 12.86 15.85
C ALA A 172 -10.16 13.41 16.03
N GLU A 173 -9.12 12.67 15.61
CA GLU A 173 -7.73 13.02 15.86
C GLU A 173 -7.12 13.96 14.80
N ILE A 174 -7.47 13.76 13.53
CA ILE A 174 -6.85 14.47 12.39
C ILE A 174 -7.86 15.18 11.48
N GLY A 175 -9.15 15.20 11.87
CA GLY A 175 -10.17 16.04 11.22
C GLY A 175 -10.78 15.48 9.93
N PHE A 176 -10.36 14.30 9.44
CA PHE A 176 -10.92 13.68 8.24
C PHE A 176 -11.12 12.17 8.38
N ARG A 177 -12.07 11.62 7.62
CA ARG A 177 -12.28 10.19 7.49
C ARG A 177 -11.33 9.64 6.42
N PRO A 178 -10.61 8.54 6.69
CA PRO A 178 -9.77 7.90 5.69
C PRO A 178 -10.62 7.31 4.56
N VAL A 179 -10.15 7.47 3.32
CA VAL A 179 -10.81 6.93 2.12
C VAL A 179 -10.00 5.81 1.47
N HIS A 180 -8.89 5.43 2.06
CA HIS A 180 -8.04 4.32 1.64
C HIS A 180 -7.88 3.34 2.79
N PHE A 181 -7.81 2.05 2.46
CA PHE A 181 -7.78 0.96 3.42
C PHE A 181 -6.64 -0.03 3.11
N ALA A 182 -6.03 -0.59 4.14
CA ALA A 182 -5.18 -1.76 4.05
C ALA A 182 -5.64 -2.79 5.10
N PRO A 183 -6.03 -4.01 4.74
CA PRO A 183 -6.36 -5.03 5.70
C PRO A 183 -5.08 -5.56 6.36
N PRO A 184 -5.03 -5.69 7.70
CA PRO A 184 -3.93 -6.36 8.38
C PRO A 184 -3.61 -7.72 7.77
N TYR A 185 -2.33 -8.04 7.68
CA TYR A 185 -1.81 -9.27 7.04
C TYR A 185 -2.17 -9.42 5.55
N GLY A 186 -2.77 -8.40 4.93
CA GLY A 186 -3.32 -8.48 3.56
C GLY A 186 -4.50 -9.43 3.41
N ARG A 187 -5.17 -9.80 4.50
CA ARG A 187 -6.23 -10.80 4.53
C ARG A 187 -7.61 -10.16 4.61
N SER A 188 -8.42 -10.42 3.59
CA SER A 188 -9.82 -10.01 3.56
C SER A 188 -10.64 -10.97 2.69
N SER A 189 -11.78 -11.42 3.18
CA SER A 189 -12.74 -12.19 2.38
C SER A 189 -13.43 -11.29 1.33
N CYS A 190 -14.08 -11.91 0.35
CA CYS A 190 -14.91 -11.15 -0.61
C CYS A 190 -15.97 -10.30 0.08
N ASP A 191 -16.59 -10.81 1.15
CA ASP A 191 -17.63 -10.08 1.87
C ASP A 191 -17.04 -8.96 2.73
N ALA A 192 -15.88 -9.17 3.35
CA ALA A 192 -15.14 -8.10 4.04
C ALA A 192 -14.81 -6.95 3.06
N ARG A 193 -14.35 -7.24 1.85
CA ARG A 193 -14.09 -6.22 0.82
C ARG A 193 -15.35 -5.43 0.43
N LYS A 194 -16.52 -6.08 0.36
CA LYS A 194 -17.80 -5.37 0.11
C LYS A 194 -18.14 -4.38 1.23
N VAL A 195 -17.83 -4.72 2.49
CA VAL A 195 -18.01 -3.78 3.62
C VAL A 195 -17.04 -2.61 3.52
N ILE A 196 -15.76 -2.89 3.29
CA ILE A 196 -14.70 -1.88 3.11
C ILE A 196 -15.07 -0.92 1.98
N ALA A 197 -15.56 -1.44 0.85
CA ALA A 197 -15.96 -0.67 -0.33
C ALA A 197 -17.08 0.34 -0.10
N ARG A 198 -17.86 0.21 0.97
CA ARG A 198 -18.94 1.17 1.29
C ARG A 198 -18.41 2.53 1.71
N HIS A 199 -17.21 2.57 2.27
CA HIS A 199 -16.64 3.77 2.90
C HIS A 199 -15.25 4.14 2.38
N HIS A 200 -14.59 3.26 1.60
CA HIS A 200 -13.25 3.48 1.09
C HIS A 200 -13.22 3.40 -0.43
N LYS A 201 -12.52 4.33 -1.06
CA LYS A 201 -12.31 4.37 -2.52
C LYS A 201 -11.46 3.22 -3.01
N THR A 202 -10.43 2.87 -2.22
CA THR A 202 -9.52 1.76 -2.52
C THR A 202 -9.16 0.97 -1.28
N SER A 203 -8.82 -0.30 -1.49
CA SER A 203 -8.12 -1.10 -0.50
C SER A 203 -6.92 -1.78 -1.17
N VAL A 204 -5.79 -1.82 -0.48
CA VAL A 204 -4.59 -2.49 -0.97
C VAL A 204 -4.46 -3.87 -0.34
N GLY A 205 -3.92 -4.82 -1.09
CA GLY A 205 -3.61 -6.17 -0.62
C GLY A 205 -2.11 -6.41 -0.49
N THR A 206 -1.73 -7.68 -0.43
CA THR A 206 -0.33 -8.12 -0.38
C THR A 206 0.05 -8.98 -1.58
N GLU A 207 -0.79 -9.10 -2.62
CA GLU A 207 -0.38 -9.75 -3.86
C GLU A 207 0.83 -9.00 -4.44
N LEU A 208 1.91 -9.73 -4.74
CA LEU A 208 3.14 -9.16 -5.27
C LEU A 208 3.00 -8.93 -6.78
N ALA A 209 2.48 -7.77 -7.16
CA ALA A 209 2.27 -7.39 -8.57
C ALA A 209 2.16 -5.86 -8.74
N THR A 210 2.27 -5.40 -9.98
CA THR A 210 1.96 -4.04 -10.41
C THR A 210 0.45 -3.91 -10.62
N ALA A 211 -0.18 -2.88 -10.06
CA ALA A 211 -1.59 -2.56 -10.27
C ALA A 211 -1.85 -2.09 -11.71
N ARG A 212 -3.01 -2.49 -12.26
CA ARG A 212 -3.46 -2.21 -13.64
C ARG A 212 -4.94 -1.84 -13.63
N ALA A 213 -5.44 -1.34 -14.73
CA ALA A 213 -6.87 -1.02 -14.91
C ALA A 213 -7.80 -2.22 -14.62
N SER A 214 -7.31 -3.46 -14.79
CA SER A 214 -8.06 -4.69 -14.49
C SER A 214 -7.96 -5.15 -13.03
N SER A 215 -7.16 -4.49 -12.18
CA SER A 215 -7.02 -4.84 -10.77
C SER A 215 -8.30 -4.49 -9.99
N ASP A 216 -8.66 -5.34 -9.02
CA ASP A 216 -9.75 -5.03 -8.08
C ASP A 216 -9.39 -3.79 -7.25
N PRO A 217 -10.15 -2.68 -7.31
CA PRO A 217 -9.84 -1.46 -6.56
C PRO A 217 -9.88 -1.66 -5.04
N HIS A 218 -10.52 -2.75 -4.57
CA HIS A 218 -10.57 -3.11 -3.15
C HIS A 218 -9.64 -4.27 -2.79
N ASN A 219 -8.69 -4.60 -3.68
CA ASN A 219 -7.59 -5.52 -3.44
C ASN A 219 -6.41 -5.20 -4.38
N LEU A 220 -5.99 -3.94 -4.42
CA LEU A 220 -4.89 -3.51 -5.27
C LEU A 220 -3.58 -4.23 -4.86
N PRO A 221 -2.85 -4.84 -5.82
CA PRO A 221 -1.58 -5.49 -5.52
C PRO A 221 -0.53 -4.47 -5.12
N ARG A 222 0.44 -4.91 -4.29
CA ARG A 222 1.56 -4.09 -3.85
C ARG A 222 2.90 -4.76 -4.08
N ILE A 223 3.94 -3.97 -4.10
CA ILE A 223 5.33 -4.42 -4.18
C ILE A 223 5.95 -4.36 -2.79
N GLU A 224 6.17 -5.54 -2.20
CA GLU A 224 6.88 -5.71 -0.93
C GLU A 224 8.35 -5.31 -1.09
N MET A 225 8.76 -4.21 -0.46
CA MET A 225 10.08 -3.62 -0.66
C MET A 225 11.22 -4.38 -0.01
N PHE A 226 10.92 -5.29 0.91
CA PHE A 226 11.89 -6.25 1.41
C PHE A 226 12.57 -7.07 0.29
N TYR A 227 11.86 -7.37 -0.80
CA TYR A 227 12.45 -8.07 -1.95
C TYR A 227 13.47 -7.24 -2.73
N PHE A 228 13.51 -5.94 -2.51
CA PHE A 228 14.44 -5.01 -3.18
C PHE A 228 15.59 -4.54 -2.29
N ASN A 229 15.95 -5.30 -1.24
CA ASN A 229 17.14 -5.02 -0.44
C ASN A 229 18.45 -5.05 -1.25
N ASN A 230 18.48 -5.74 -2.38
CA ASN A 230 19.57 -5.62 -3.34
C ASN A 230 19.27 -4.49 -4.33
N MET A 231 20.04 -3.40 -4.26
CA MET A 231 19.85 -2.22 -5.12
C MET A 231 19.97 -2.52 -6.62
N ARG A 232 20.71 -3.56 -7.04
CA ARG A 232 20.76 -3.96 -8.47
C ARG A 232 19.38 -4.39 -8.97
N HIS A 233 18.61 -5.10 -8.15
CA HIS A 233 17.24 -5.49 -8.49
C HIS A 233 16.30 -4.27 -8.52
N TRP A 234 16.50 -3.33 -7.59
CA TRP A 234 15.71 -2.10 -7.53
C TRP A 234 15.96 -1.23 -8.76
N HIS A 235 17.21 -0.94 -9.11
CA HIS A 235 17.55 -0.20 -10.34
C HIS A 235 17.00 -0.90 -11.58
N ALA A 236 17.19 -2.22 -11.72
CA ALA A 236 16.63 -2.97 -12.83
C ALA A 236 15.10 -2.86 -12.91
N HIS A 237 14.42 -2.81 -11.76
CA HIS A 237 12.97 -2.62 -11.70
C HIS A 237 12.57 -1.21 -12.13
N LEU A 238 13.25 -0.17 -11.64
CA LEU A 238 13.00 1.21 -12.06
C LEU A 238 13.22 1.39 -13.58
N ASP A 239 14.23 0.74 -14.16
CA ASP A 239 14.51 0.73 -15.60
C ASP A 239 13.50 -0.10 -16.43
N GLY A 240 12.45 -0.64 -15.83
CA GLY A 240 11.45 -1.48 -16.52
C GLY A 240 11.89 -2.93 -16.77
N ARG A 241 13.07 -3.35 -16.31
CA ARG A 241 13.62 -4.71 -16.47
C ARG A 241 13.31 -5.66 -15.32
N GLY A 242 12.51 -5.22 -14.33
CA GLY A 242 12.21 -5.96 -13.09
C GLY A 242 11.12 -7.03 -13.20
N ALA A 243 10.39 -7.11 -14.31
CA ALA A 243 9.21 -7.97 -14.44
C ALA A 243 9.48 -9.46 -14.15
N ASN A 244 10.60 -10.01 -14.65
CA ASN A 244 10.97 -11.41 -14.44
C ASN A 244 11.33 -11.69 -12.97
N TYR A 245 12.00 -10.73 -12.30
CA TYR A 245 12.33 -10.84 -10.89
C TYR A 245 11.05 -10.87 -10.02
N LEU A 246 10.11 -9.96 -10.26
CA LEU A 246 8.83 -9.96 -9.54
C LEU A 246 8.05 -11.25 -9.78
N ARG A 247 8.00 -11.73 -11.03
CA ARG A 247 7.34 -13.00 -11.36
C ARG A 247 7.95 -14.17 -10.60
N LEU A 248 9.29 -14.27 -10.57
CA LEU A 248 10.00 -15.30 -9.81
C LEU A 248 9.68 -15.21 -8.31
N ARG A 249 9.75 -14.00 -7.71
CA ARG A 249 9.44 -13.80 -6.29
C ARG A 249 8.01 -14.17 -5.95
N ARG A 250 7.04 -13.85 -6.81
CA ARG A 250 5.64 -14.24 -6.64
C ARG A 250 5.47 -15.76 -6.61
N VAL A 251 6.12 -16.48 -7.53
CA VAL A 251 6.08 -17.94 -7.57
C VAL A 251 6.67 -18.54 -6.28
N ILE A 252 7.86 -18.09 -5.87
CA ILE A 252 8.52 -18.57 -4.64
C ILE A 252 7.64 -18.30 -3.41
N ARG A 253 7.02 -17.12 -3.33
CA ARG A 253 6.09 -16.76 -2.25
C ARG A 253 4.89 -17.70 -2.22
N HIS A 254 4.25 -17.94 -3.34
CA HIS A 254 3.09 -18.82 -3.45
C HIS A 254 3.42 -20.26 -3.03
N VAL A 255 4.56 -20.78 -3.48
CA VAL A 255 5.04 -22.11 -3.06
C VAL A 255 5.23 -22.16 -1.54
N ARG A 256 5.87 -21.17 -0.92
CA ARG A 256 6.07 -21.11 0.52
C ARG A 256 4.75 -21.06 1.30
N GLU A 257 3.78 -20.29 0.84
CA GLU A 257 2.45 -20.13 1.47
C GLU A 257 1.62 -21.43 1.36
N SER A 258 1.89 -22.30 0.37
CA SER A 258 1.20 -23.58 0.21
C SER A 258 1.74 -24.69 1.14
N PHE A 259 2.88 -24.46 1.80
CA PHE A 259 3.51 -25.42 2.74
C PHE A 259 3.40 -24.97 4.21
N LEU A 260 2.73 -23.84 4.51
CA LEU A 260 2.47 -23.29 5.85
C LEU A 260 0.98 -23.34 6.18
#